data_20ce92446dbf0161c62da1da4921ac6f
#
_entry.id   20ce92446dbf0161c62da1da4921ac6f
#
_cell.length_a   1.000
_cell.length_b   1.000
_cell.length_c   1.000
_cell.angle_alpha   90.00
_cell.angle_beta   90.00
_cell.angle_gamma   90.00
#
_symmetry.space_group_name_H-M   'P 1'
#
loop_
_entity.id
_entity.type
_entity.pdbx_description
1 polymer ?
#
loop_
_entity_poly.entity_id
_entity_poly.type
_entity_poly.pdbx_seq_one_letter_code
_entity_poly.pdbx_strand_id
1 'polypeptide(L)'
;MKLNRHPSILIVISVVGILTNRTFSEETGQPDKIKSPTFSEHIAPIIFNHCTSCHRENEAAPFTLSNYKEVRKRGRMIADVTQDRFMPPWHARSQDYAFQGERRLSEEQIELIRRWVTKGMPEGDPSFLPAMPKFVNGWQLGKPDSVVKMTEGYTLSAEGPDIYRNFVVSLNLTEDKWVTAIEFRPGVRSIVHHSLFFYDTTGQAMEQDAADPVPGFRRMRQGGIRNGRLGGWAVGGVPRMLPEGLAYKLPKDADLILSTHFHPSGKEEKETSTIGLYFSDQPPKQGFTAIQLPPAFGALADVDIPAGENHYSKKDFFVLPVDVKAFGVSAHAHYLGKSMWMGATLPDGNKKQLLNIPAWDFSWQEQYVYQDYVILPKGTRINAEVVWDNSDENINNPNIPPKRVRWGRESDDEMGSLTLQVVAMDPKQLPELNQAIRKHVREAATKTVNRKFSGKNTRNRESFLSRLVDQFDQDGDGKLNEAERQAARKKY
;
A
#
# COMPACT_ATOMS: atom_id res chain seq x y z
N MET A 1 3.48 -56.73 -69.87
CA MET A 1 2.67 -55.52 -70.00
C MET A 1 3.32 -54.45 -69.14
N LYS A 2 3.91 -53.40 -69.74
CA LYS A 2 4.73 -52.38 -69.11
C LYS A 2 3.81 -51.26 -68.65
N LEU A 3 3.90 -50.89 -67.31
CA LEU A 3 3.28 -49.65 -66.77
C LEU A 3 4.30 -48.55 -66.87
N ASN A 4 3.94 -47.50 -67.61
CA ASN A 4 4.66 -46.24 -67.66
C ASN A 4 4.31 -45.40 -66.42
N ARG A 5 5.36 -44.96 -65.65
CA ARG A 5 5.25 -43.94 -64.62
C ARG A 5 5.70 -42.61 -65.19
N HIS A 6 4.84 -41.60 -65.21
CA HIS A 6 5.20 -40.21 -65.42
C HIS A 6 5.51 -39.55 -64.09
N PRO A 7 6.56 -38.77 -63.94
CA PRO A 7 6.84 -37.98 -62.74
C PRO A 7 6.14 -36.63 -62.85
N SER A 8 5.29 -36.32 -61.85
CA SER A 8 4.70 -34.98 -61.68
C SER A 8 5.75 -34.06 -61.03
N ILE A 9 6.14 -33.03 -61.77
CA ILE A 9 7.00 -31.94 -61.26
C ILE A 9 6.13 -31.00 -60.42
N LEU A 10 6.41 -30.95 -59.12
CA LEU A 10 5.82 -29.96 -58.21
C LEU A 10 6.66 -28.69 -58.26
N ILE A 11 6.15 -27.63 -58.86
CA ILE A 11 6.78 -26.32 -58.85
C ILE A 11 6.37 -25.65 -57.52
N VAL A 12 7.35 -25.56 -56.59
CA VAL A 12 7.21 -24.77 -55.36
C VAL A 12 7.57 -23.32 -55.70
N ILE A 13 6.58 -22.46 -55.79
CA ILE A 13 6.75 -21.02 -55.87
C ILE A 13 7.02 -20.48 -54.46
N SER A 14 8.29 -20.24 -54.15
CA SER A 14 8.66 -19.53 -52.90
C SER A 14 8.37 -18.05 -53.08
N VAL A 15 7.29 -17.58 -52.48
CA VAL A 15 7.06 -16.15 -52.30
C VAL A 15 7.92 -15.66 -51.13
N VAL A 16 9.04 -15.03 -51.44
CA VAL A 16 9.86 -14.33 -50.47
C VAL A 16 9.14 -13.02 -50.12
N GLY A 17 8.33 -13.03 -49.05
CA GLY A 17 7.78 -11.83 -48.45
C GLY A 17 8.92 -11.08 -47.75
N ILE A 18 9.36 -9.96 -48.33
CA ILE A 18 10.25 -9.02 -47.68
C ILE A 18 9.42 -8.31 -46.58
N LEU A 19 9.40 -8.87 -45.39
CA LEU A 19 8.98 -8.17 -44.18
C LEU A 19 10.05 -7.12 -43.87
N THR A 20 9.81 -5.89 -44.30
CA THR A 20 10.57 -4.74 -43.79
C THR A 20 10.21 -4.56 -42.33
N ASN A 21 10.94 -5.21 -41.43
CA ASN A 21 10.99 -4.81 -40.03
C ASN A 21 11.48 -3.37 -39.96
N ARG A 22 10.57 -2.41 -39.86
CA ARG A 22 10.87 -1.11 -39.31
C ARG A 22 11.14 -1.35 -37.82
N THR A 23 12.36 -1.65 -37.46
CA THR A 23 12.86 -1.43 -36.14
C THR A 23 12.73 0.07 -35.87
N PHE A 24 11.73 0.45 -35.07
CA PHE A 24 11.80 1.70 -34.35
C PHE A 24 13.04 1.58 -33.44
N SER A 25 14.15 2.06 -33.91
CA SER A 25 15.28 2.38 -33.03
C SER A 25 14.77 3.49 -32.11
N GLU A 26 14.43 3.17 -30.87
CA GLU A 26 14.51 4.14 -29.80
C GLU A 26 15.98 4.60 -29.75
N GLU A 27 16.30 5.67 -30.46
CA GLU A 27 17.46 6.49 -30.15
C GLU A 27 17.21 7.15 -28.79
N THR A 28 17.44 6.39 -27.72
CA THR A 28 17.67 6.93 -26.38
C THR A 28 18.99 7.69 -26.47
N GLY A 29 18.90 8.96 -26.92
CA GLY A 29 20.06 9.84 -26.96
C GLY A 29 20.67 9.91 -25.57
N GLN A 30 21.92 9.51 -25.44
CA GLN A 30 22.65 9.61 -24.17
C GLN A 30 22.53 11.05 -23.65
N PRO A 31 22.16 11.28 -22.37
CA PRO A 31 21.91 12.61 -21.79
C PRO A 31 23.08 13.58 -21.91
N ASP A 32 24.30 13.10 -22.03
CA ASP A 32 25.50 13.92 -22.24
C ASP A 32 25.56 14.64 -23.60
N LYS A 33 24.73 14.25 -24.59
CA LYS A 33 24.69 14.87 -25.91
C LYS A 33 23.74 16.07 -25.99
N ILE A 34 22.78 16.22 -25.08
CA ILE A 34 21.78 17.30 -25.12
C ILE A 34 22.36 18.55 -24.44
N LYS A 35 23.06 19.39 -25.19
CA LYS A 35 23.69 20.62 -24.66
C LYS A 35 22.69 21.72 -24.25
N SER A 36 21.53 21.80 -24.90
CA SER A 36 20.51 22.81 -24.66
C SER A 36 19.11 22.19 -24.69
N PRO A 37 18.62 21.61 -23.59
CA PRO A 37 17.30 21.03 -23.55
C PRO A 37 16.23 22.10 -23.71
N THR A 38 15.16 21.78 -24.46
CA THR A 38 13.97 22.60 -24.66
C THR A 38 12.75 21.97 -24.00
N PHE A 39 11.71 22.77 -23.74
CA PHE A 39 10.48 22.26 -23.18
C PHE A 39 9.80 21.25 -24.13
N SER A 40 9.53 21.68 -25.38
CA SER A 40 8.73 20.89 -26.33
C SER A 40 9.29 19.49 -26.56
N GLU A 41 10.60 19.38 -26.75
CA GLU A 41 11.26 18.12 -27.13
C GLU A 41 11.68 17.26 -25.94
N HIS A 42 12.14 17.91 -24.84
CA HIS A 42 12.86 17.17 -23.79
C HIS A 42 12.11 17.15 -22.45
N ILE A 43 11.45 18.26 -22.08
CA ILE A 43 10.85 18.41 -20.75
C ILE A 43 9.38 18.02 -20.75
N ALA A 44 8.64 18.39 -21.80
CA ALA A 44 7.22 18.04 -21.91
C ALA A 44 6.96 16.53 -21.82
N PRO A 45 7.75 15.65 -22.48
CA PRO A 45 7.59 14.20 -22.29
C PRO A 45 7.72 13.75 -20.85
N ILE A 46 8.69 14.31 -20.11
CA ILE A 46 8.90 13.98 -18.68
C ILE A 46 7.71 14.47 -17.85
N ILE A 47 7.33 15.74 -17.99
CA ILE A 47 6.23 16.34 -17.24
C ILE A 47 4.91 15.63 -17.54
N PHE A 48 4.61 15.36 -18.80
CA PHE A 48 3.36 14.75 -19.21
C PHE A 48 3.22 13.31 -18.72
N ASN A 49 4.29 12.54 -18.70
CA ASN A 49 4.25 11.14 -18.26
C ASN A 49 4.31 10.98 -16.74
N HIS A 50 5.00 11.87 -16.01
CA HIS A 50 5.28 11.67 -14.59
C HIS A 50 4.57 12.67 -13.66
N CYS A 51 4.08 13.82 -14.16
CA CYS A 51 3.53 14.87 -13.30
C CYS A 51 2.04 15.13 -13.55
N THR A 52 1.59 15.12 -14.82
CA THR A 52 0.23 15.53 -15.18
C THR A 52 -0.87 14.58 -14.72
N SER A 53 -0.54 13.36 -14.29
CA SER A 53 -1.52 12.47 -13.64
C SER A 53 -2.17 13.10 -12.41
N CYS A 54 -1.41 13.95 -11.68
CA CYS A 54 -1.88 14.69 -10.51
C CYS A 54 -1.96 16.20 -10.75
N HIS A 55 -1.02 16.77 -11.54
CA HIS A 55 -0.93 18.20 -11.81
C HIS A 55 -1.75 18.61 -13.04
N ARG A 56 -3.05 18.36 -13.05
CA ARG A 56 -4.05 18.78 -14.02
C ARG A 56 -5.32 19.27 -13.33
N GLU A 57 -6.24 19.85 -14.09
CA GLU A 57 -7.50 20.35 -13.53
C GLU A 57 -8.30 19.25 -12.82
N ASN A 58 -8.89 19.60 -11.69
CA ASN A 58 -9.74 18.75 -10.84
C ASN A 58 -9.03 17.51 -10.25
N GLU A 59 -7.69 17.56 -10.13
CA GLU A 59 -6.90 16.53 -9.48
C GLU A 59 -6.24 17.00 -8.17
N ALA A 60 -5.52 16.08 -7.51
CA ALA A 60 -5.03 16.30 -6.14
C ALA A 60 -4.00 17.42 -5.97
N ALA A 61 -3.24 17.75 -7.04
CA ALA A 61 -2.18 18.73 -6.93
C ALA A 61 -2.73 20.18 -6.88
N PRO A 62 -2.08 21.09 -6.14
CA PRO A 62 -2.58 22.46 -5.93
C PRO A 62 -2.43 23.36 -7.15
N PHE A 63 -1.83 22.88 -8.23
CA PHE A 63 -1.63 23.61 -9.49
C PHE A 63 -1.45 22.65 -10.67
N THR A 64 -1.67 23.18 -11.88
CA THR A 64 -1.54 22.43 -13.13
C THR A 64 -0.14 22.58 -13.74
N LEU A 65 0.28 21.56 -14.52
CA LEU A 65 1.52 21.52 -15.32
C LEU A 65 1.22 21.08 -16.76
N SER A 66 0.11 21.55 -17.31
CA SER A 66 -0.45 21.08 -18.58
C SER A 66 0.15 21.75 -19.82
N ASN A 67 0.94 22.81 -19.65
CA ASN A 67 1.53 23.55 -20.75
C ASN A 67 2.85 24.25 -20.35
N TYR A 68 3.58 24.74 -21.36
CA TYR A 68 4.86 25.43 -21.18
C TYR A 68 4.80 26.57 -20.17
N LYS A 69 3.78 27.44 -20.25
CA LYS A 69 3.65 28.63 -19.39
C LYS A 69 3.55 28.23 -17.90
N GLU A 70 2.79 27.20 -17.60
CA GLU A 70 2.61 26.68 -16.24
C GLU A 70 3.88 26.03 -15.71
N VAL A 71 4.52 25.20 -16.52
CA VAL A 71 5.78 24.50 -16.16
C VAL A 71 6.92 25.54 -16.00
N ARG A 72 7.07 26.48 -16.92
CA ARG A 72 8.09 27.54 -16.83
C ARG A 72 7.93 28.39 -15.57
N LYS A 73 6.69 28.75 -15.22
CA LYS A 73 6.39 29.54 -14.00
C LYS A 73 6.92 28.86 -12.74
N ARG A 74 7.01 27.52 -12.73
CA ARG A 74 7.42 26.69 -11.59
C ARG A 74 8.73 25.95 -11.80
N GLY A 75 9.45 26.23 -12.87
CA GLY A 75 10.61 25.45 -13.31
C GLY A 75 11.69 25.28 -12.24
N ARG A 76 12.01 26.34 -11.48
CA ARG A 76 12.96 26.23 -10.35
C ARG A 76 12.46 25.27 -9.28
N MET A 77 11.22 25.47 -8.82
CA MET A 77 10.60 24.55 -7.84
C MET A 77 10.61 23.10 -8.34
N ILE A 78 10.26 22.88 -9.62
CA ILE A 78 10.27 21.53 -10.23
C ILE A 78 11.68 20.94 -10.17
N ALA A 79 12.71 21.72 -10.52
CA ALA A 79 14.09 21.24 -10.45
C ALA A 79 14.49 20.87 -9.02
N ASP A 80 14.15 21.70 -8.04
CA ASP A 80 14.48 21.46 -6.62
C ASP A 80 13.78 20.19 -6.11
N VAL A 81 12.45 20.10 -6.24
CA VAL A 81 11.67 18.96 -5.71
C VAL A 81 11.96 17.64 -6.43
N THR A 82 12.41 17.67 -7.69
CA THR A 82 12.83 16.46 -8.40
C THR A 82 14.25 16.06 -8.04
N GLN A 83 15.15 17.01 -7.81
CA GLN A 83 16.50 16.77 -7.29
C GLN A 83 16.45 16.11 -5.91
N ASP A 84 15.59 16.62 -5.02
CA ASP A 84 15.37 16.09 -3.67
C ASP A 84 14.53 14.80 -3.68
N ARG A 85 14.06 14.36 -4.85
CA ARG A 85 13.17 13.19 -5.05
C ARG A 85 11.87 13.25 -4.25
N PHE A 86 11.46 14.46 -3.86
CA PHE A 86 10.15 14.70 -3.25
C PHE A 86 9.02 14.53 -4.28
N MET A 87 9.27 14.90 -5.56
CA MET A 87 8.34 14.71 -6.67
C MET A 87 9.01 14.00 -7.85
N PRO A 88 8.30 13.11 -8.56
CA PRO A 88 6.97 12.54 -8.22
C PRO A 88 7.04 11.68 -6.95
N PRO A 89 5.95 11.60 -6.17
CA PRO A 89 5.92 10.81 -4.93
C PRO A 89 5.95 9.31 -5.26
N TRP A 90 7.13 8.73 -5.16
CA TRP A 90 7.37 7.30 -5.37
C TRP A 90 8.55 6.87 -4.52
N HIS A 91 8.26 6.18 -3.42
CA HIS A 91 9.27 5.83 -2.42
C HIS A 91 9.84 4.41 -2.60
N ALA A 92 9.07 3.50 -3.23
CA ALA A 92 9.50 2.13 -3.44
C ALA A 92 10.69 2.02 -4.39
N ARG A 93 11.65 1.20 -4.02
CA ARG A 93 12.75 0.74 -4.88
C ARG A 93 12.88 -0.76 -4.77
N SER A 94 13.29 -1.41 -5.84
CA SER A 94 13.82 -2.76 -5.84
C SER A 94 14.93 -2.84 -6.89
N GLN A 95 15.96 -3.62 -6.61
CA GLN A 95 17.03 -3.91 -7.56
C GLN A 95 16.71 -5.15 -8.39
N ASP A 96 15.79 -5.99 -7.91
CA ASP A 96 15.47 -7.28 -8.51
C ASP A 96 14.13 -7.31 -9.24
N TYR A 97 13.20 -6.40 -8.90
CA TYR A 97 11.82 -6.45 -9.42
C TYR A 97 11.30 -5.07 -9.77
N ALA A 98 10.63 -4.94 -10.90
CA ALA A 98 9.92 -3.73 -11.32
C ALA A 98 8.50 -3.68 -10.71
N PHE A 99 8.01 -2.47 -10.50
CA PHE A 99 6.65 -2.21 -10.03
C PHE A 99 5.78 -1.65 -11.15
N GLN A 100 4.50 -1.99 -11.14
CA GLN A 100 3.54 -1.42 -12.07
C GLN A 100 3.33 0.07 -11.79
N GLY A 101 3.36 0.88 -12.85
CA GLY A 101 3.11 2.34 -12.76
C GLY A 101 4.15 3.08 -11.93
N GLU A 102 5.39 2.64 -11.96
CA GLU A 102 6.50 3.34 -11.33
C GLU A 102 6.62 4.77 -11.90
N ARG A 103 6.62 5.76 -11.01
CA ARG A 103 6.64 7.19 -11.37
C ARG A 103 7.99 7.85 -11.14
N ARG A 104 8.95 7.13 -10.60
CA ARG A 104 10.29 7.67 -10.27
C ARG A 104 10.99 8.15 -11.53
N LEU A 105 11.54 9.35 -11.45
CA LEU A 105 12.41 9.87 -12.50
C LEU A 105 13.80 9.20 -12.47
N SER A 106 14.37 8.99 -13.64
CA SER A 106 15.78 8.59 -13.76
C SER A 106 16.71 9.77 -13.44
N GLU A 107 17.99 9.48 -13.15
CA GLU A 107 19.00 10.52 -12.92
C GLU A 107 19.14 11.43 -14.14
N GLU A 108 19.03 10.86 -15.35
CA GLU A 108 19.09 11.59 -16.61
C GLU A 108 17.90 12.56 -16.77
N GLN A 109 16.70 12.13 -16.38
CA GLN A 109 15.50 13.00 -16.44
C GLN A 109 15.61 14.16 -15.45
N ILE A 110 16.11 13.92 -14.25
CA ILE A 110 16.34 14.95 -13.24
C ILE A 110 17.39 15.95 -13.75
N GLU A 111 18.50 15.45 -14.32
CA GLU A 111 19.56 16.29 -14.85
C GLU A 111 19.08 17.12 -16.07
N LEU A 112 18.23 16.56 -16.93
CA LEU A 112 17.60 17.31 -18.02
C LEU A 112 16.77 18.47 -17.52
N ILE A 113 15.93 18.25 -16.50
CA ILE A 113 15.12 19.30 -15.87
C ILE A 113 16.04 20.39 -15.30
N ARG A 114 17.06 20.01 -14.53
CA ARG A 114 18.01 20.94 -13.92
C ARG A 114 18.71 21.80 -14.99
N ARG A 115 19.21 21.18 -16.08
CA ARG A 115 19.87 21.85 -17.18
C ARG A 115 18.94 22.80 -17.94
N TRP A 116 17.70 22.38 -18.18
CA TRP A 116 16.69 23.22 -18.82
C TRP A 116 16.44 24.50 -18.01
N VAL A 117 16.30 24.38 -16.69
CA VAL A 117 16.13 25.53 -15.78
C VAL A 117 17.35 26.44 -15.83
N THR A 118 18.56 25.89 -15.73
CA THR A 118 19.82 26.64 -15.75
C THR A 118 20.03 27.37 -17.08
N LYS A 119 19.52 26.85 -18.20
CA LYS A 119 19.59 27.47 -19.54
C LYS A 119 18.48 28.47 -19.81
N GLY A 120 17.70 28.88 -18.79
CA GLY A 120 16.66 29.92 -18.92
C GLY A 120 15.31 29.39 -19.40
N MET A 121 15.12 28.08 -19.37
CA MET A 121 13.85 27.41 -19.66
C MET A 121 13.33 27.70 -21.09
N PRO A 122 14.09 27.45 -22.16
CA PRO A 122 13.63 27.69 -23.54
C PRO A 122 12.46 26.76 -23.90
N GLU A 123 11.49 27.30 -24.66
CA GLU A 123 10.31 26.54 -25.12
C GLU A 123 10.69 25.51 -26.20
N GLY A 124 11.49 25.92 -27.15
CA GLY A 124 11.83 25.11 -28.31
C GLY A 124 10.77 25.18 -29.42
N ASP A 125 10.95 24.36 -30.45
CA ASP A 125 10.01 24.29 -31.56
C ASP A 125 8.74 23.54 -31.16
N PRO A 126 7.55 24.14 -31.28
CA PRO A 126 6.27 23.51 -30.93
C PRO A 126 5.95 22.23 -31.71
N SER A 127 6.58 22.02 -32.87
CA SER A 127 6.38 20.81 -33.68
C SER A 127 6.86 19.53 -32.98
N PHE A 128 7.77 19.66 -32.00
CA PHE A 128 8.25 18.54 -31.16
C PHE A 128 7.42 18.33 -29.90
N LEU A 129 6.41 19.17 -29.63
CA LEU A 129 5.58 19.03 -28.46
C LEU A 129 4.74 17.73 -28.54
N PRO A 130 4.89 16.77 -27.62
CA PRO A 130 4.08 15.56 -27.63
C PRO A 130 2.62 15.88 -27.29
N ALA A 131 1.73 15.06 -27.77
CA ALA A 131 0.33 15.14 -27.35
C ALA A 131 0.22 14.90 -25.83
N MET A 132 -0.63 15.69 -25.17
CA MET A 132 -0.98 15.46 -23.77
C MET A 132 -1.57 14.06 -23.60
N PRO A 133 -1.18 13.28 -22.58
CA PRO A 133 -1.82 12.01 -22.28
C PRO A 133 -3.32 12.17 -22.10
N LYS A 134 -4.07 11.24 -22.65
CA LYS A 134 -5.52 11.22 -22.45
C LYS A 134 -5.82 10.60 -21.09
N PHE A 135 -6.43 11.36 -20.21
CA PHE A 135 -6.87 10.90 -18.90
C PHE A 135 -8.35 10.49 -18.97
N VAL A 136 -8.68 9.41 -18.31
CA VAL A 136 -10.08 8.97 -18.20
C VAL A 136 -10.82 9.94 -17.27
N ASN A 137 -11.87 10.57 -17.77
CA ASN A 137 -12.78 11.32 -16.93
C ASN A 137 -13.75 10.34 -16.24
N GLY A 138 -13.83 10.40 -14.91
CA GLY A 138 -14.67 9.48 -14.15
C GLY A 138 -13.89 8.28 -13.59
N TRP A 139 -14.50 7.10 -13.62
CA TRP A 139 -13.92 5.86 -13.08
C TRP A 139 -12.74 5.39 -13.92
N GLN A 140 -11.55 5.28 -13.29
CA GLN A 140 -10.30 4.98 -14.00
C GLN A 140 -10.25 3.54 -14.51
N LEU A 141 -10.92 2.61 -13.80
CA LEU A 141 -11.02 1.21 -14.18
C LEU A 141 -12.23 0.90 -15.10
N GLY A 142 -12.89 1.96 -15.63
CA GLY A 142 -14.12 1.84 -16.40
C GLY A 142 -15.36 1.90 -15.49
N LYS A 143 -16.53 1.56 -16.03
CA LYS A 143 -17.79 1.61 -15.28
C LYS A 143 -17.80 0.55 -14.16
N PRO A 144 -17.95 0.93 -12.88
CA PRO A 144 -18.10 -0.04 -11.78
C PRO A 144 -19.40 -0.84 -11.90
N ASP A 145 -19.40 -2.05 -11.35
CA ASP A 145 -20.61 -2.87 -11.21
C ASP A 145 -21.56 -2.32 -10.14
N SER A 146 -21.00 -1.72 -9.10
CA SER A 146 -21.75 -1.04 -8.05
C SER A 146 -21.05 0.25 -7.64
N VAL A 147 -21.86 1.29 -7.43
CA VAL A 147 -21.38 2.58 -6.91
C VAL A 147 -22.12 2.86 -5.61
N VAL A 148 -21.37 3.01 -4.54
CA VAL A 148 -21.89 3.38 -3.23
C VAL A 148 -21.26 4.68 -2.75
N LYS A 149 -21.95 5.39 -1.86
CA LYS A 149 -21.54 6.70 -1.37
C LYS A 149 -21.77 6.76 0.13
N MET A 150 -20.93 7.52 0.83
CA MET A 150 -21.18 7.85 2.24
C MET A 150 -22.59 8.44 2.37
N THR A 151 -23.36 7.93 3.33
CA THR A 151 -24.76 8.34 3.55
C THR A 151 -24.84 9.80 3.99
N GLU A 152 -23.92 10.19 4.88
CA GLU A 152 -23.81 11.55 5.39
C GLU A 152 -22.40 12.09 5.17
N GLY A 153 -22.31 13.41 4.86
CA GLY A 153 -21.01 14.07 4.71
C GLY A 153 -20.42 14.42 6.08
N TYR A 154 -19.13 14.21 6.22
CA TYR A 154 -18.38 14.60 7.40
C TYR A 154 -17.80 16.00 7.22
N THR A 155 -18.06 16.90 8.18
CA THR A 155 -17.48 18.26 8.18
C THR A 155 -16.19 18.27 8.97
N LEU A 156 -15.09 18.61 8.29
CA LEU A 156 -13.77 18.80 8.88
C LEU A 156 -13.52 20.29 9.12
N SER A 157 -13.09 20.62 10.33
CA SER A 157 -12.73 21.99 10.70
C SER A 157 -11.53 22.48 9.91
N ALA A 158 -11.40 23.82 9.75
CA ALA A 158 -10.30 24.45 9.04
C ALA A 158 -8.92 24.10 9.61
N GLU A 159 -8.85 23.98 10.94
CA GLU A 159 -7.61 23.76 11.69
C GLU A 159 -7.82 22.68 12.74
N GLY A 160 -6.74 22.12 13.27
CA GLY A 160 -6.73 21.11 14.30
C GLY A 160 -5.82 19.92 13.96
N PRO A 161 -5.78 18.91 14.82
CA PRO A 161 -5.02 17.69 14.55
C PRO A 161 -5.69 16.84 13.47
N ASP A 162 -4.94 15.89 12.97
CA ASP A 162 -5.45 14.84 12.10
C ASP A 162 -6.59 14.07 12.75
N ILE A 163 -7.55 13.66 11.95
CA ILE A 163 -8.76 12.97 12.40
C ILE A 163 -8.92 11.63 11.70
N TYR A 164 -9.13 10.59 12.50
CA TYR A 164 -9.48 9.25 12.04
C TYR A 164 -10.95 8.96 12.34
N ARG A 165 -11.71 8.60 11.30
CA ARG A 165 -13.12 8.19 11.45
C ARG A 165 -13.44 7.00 10.56
N ASN A 166 -14.35 6.16 11.04
CA ASN A 166 -14.84 5.00 10.32
C ASN A 166 -16.28 5.27 9.90
N PHE A 167 -16.55 5.23 8.61
CA PHE A 167 -17.89 5.43 8.06
C PHE A 167 -18.44 4.09 7.58
N VAL A 168 -19.69 3.83 7.89
CA VAL A 168 -20.37 2.60 7.46
C VAL A 168 -21.23 2.90 6.25
N VAL A 169 -21.07 2.08 5.22
CA VAL A 169 -21.85 2.19 3.97
C VAL A 169 -22.54 0.86 3.72
N SER A 170 -23.87 0.85 3.79
CA SER A 170 -24.65 -0.34 3.50
C SER A 170 -24.57 -0.69 2.02
N LEU A 171 -24.23 -1.94 1.74
CA LEU A 171 -24.06 -2.43 0.37
C LEU A 171 -25.35 -3.02 -0.19
N ASN A 172 -26.25 -3.51 0.67
CA ASN A 172 -27.53 -4.14 0.29
C ASN A 172 -27.38 -5.25 -0.75
N LEU A 173 -26.33 -6.06 -0.61
CA LEU A 173 -26.06 -7.16 -1.53
C LEU A 173 -27.08 -8.29 -1.35
N THR A 174 -27.59 -8.82 -2.44
CA THR A 174 -28.56 -9.95 -2.45
C THR A 174 -27.86 -11.31 -2.41
N GLU A 175 -26.58 -11.35 -2.73
CA GLU A 175 -25.72 -12.55 -2.80
C GLU A 175 -24.26 -12.20 -2.48
N ASP A 176 -23.43 -13.21 -2.18
CA ASP A 176 -21.98 -13.03 -2.02
C ASP A 176 -21.38 -12.51 -3.34
N LYS A 177 -20.47 -11.53 -3.25
CA LYS A 177 -19.75 -10.97 -4.41
C LYS A 177 -18.25 -11.22 -4.31
N TRP A 178 -17.60 -11.22 -5.47
CA TRP A 178 -16.16 -11.40 -5.62
C TRP A 178 -15.54 -10.10 -6.11
N VAL A 179 -14.99 -9.30 -5.17
CA VAL A 179 -14.44 -7.97 -5.46
C VAL A 179 -13.05 -8.12 -6.07
N THR A 180 -12.89 -7.64 -7.30
CA THR A 180 -11.62 -7.63 -8.03
C THR A 180 -10.89 -6.29 -7.93
N ALA A 181 -11.62 -5.19 -7.71
CA ALA A 181 -11.06 -3.88 -7.45
C ALA A 181 -12.02 -3.01 -6.65
N ILE A 182 -11.45 -2.02 -5.99
CA ILE A 182 -12.16 -0.90 -5.36
C ILE A 182 -11.53 0.39 -5.86
N GLU A 183 -12.35 1.26 -6.42
CA GLU A 183 -11.94 2.62 -6.77
C GLU A 183 -12.59 3.61 -5.80
N PHE A 184 -11.76 4.21 -4.97
CA PHE A 184 -12.18 5.20 -3.99
C PHE A 184 -12.03 6.61 -4.56
N ARG A 185 -13.06 7.42 -4.41
CA ARG A 185 -13.11 8.80 -4.90
C ARG A 185 -13.56 9.73 -3.79
N PRO A 186 -12.63 10.37 -3.08
CA PRO A 186 -12.99 11.40 -2.11
C PRO A 186 -13.69 12.57 -2.81
N GLY A 187 -14.67 13.15 -2.15
CA GLY A 187 -15.35 14.37 -2.61
C GLY A 187 -14.44 15.59 -2.53
N VAL A 188 -13.62 15.65 -1.47
CA VAL A 188 -12.64 16.71 -1.24
C VAL A 188 -11.25 16.08 -1.06
N ARG A 189 -10.52 15.96 -2.16
CA ARG A 189 -9.21 15.27 -2.19
C ARG A 189 -8.14 15.91 -1.30
N SER A 190 -8.24 17.22 -1.05
CA SER A 190 -7.26 17.98 -0.26
C SER A 190 -7.26 17.64 1.23
N ILE A 191 -8.35 17.07 1.74
CA ILE A 191 -8.48 16.74 3.18
C ILE A 191 -8.45 15.24 3.46
N VAL A 192 -8.59 14.38 2.44
CA VAL A 192 -8.54 12.92 2.62
C VAL A 192 -7.12 12.44 2.36
N HIS A 193 -6.43 12.04 3.43
CA HIS A 193 -5.06 11.56 3.35
C HIS A 193 -4.98 10.10 2.88
N HIS A 194 -5.74 9.20 3.54
CA HIS A 194 -5.94 7.83 3.09
C HIS A 194 -7.25 7.25 3.63
N SER A 195 -7.70 6.15 3.05
CA SER A 195 -8.83 5.36 3.54
C SER A 195 -8.55 3.88 3.40
N LEU A 196 -8.75 3.12 4.49
CA LEU A 196 -8.66 1.66 4.50
C LEU A 196 -10.06 1.07 4.40
N PHE A 197 -10.20 -0.01 3.64
CA PHE A 197 -11.49 -0.65 3.37
C PHE A 197 -11.60 -1.97 4.11
N PHE A 198 -12.68 -2.10 4.88
CA PHE A 198 -13.05 -3.32 5.59
C PHE A 198 -14.52 -3.62 5.32
N TYR A 199 -14.98 -4.80 5.73
CA TYR A 199 -16.40 -5.10 5.78
C TYR A 199 -16.78 -5.67 7.15
N ASP A 200 -18.03 -5.45 7.55
CA ASP A 200 -18.66 -5.99 8.76
C ASP A 200 -19.93 -6.77 8.39
N THR A 201 -20.05 -8.00 8.91
CA THR A 201 -21.27 -8.83 8.81
C THR A 201 -21.96 -8.99 10.15
N THR A 202 -21.51 -8.30 11.19
CA THR A 202 -22.02 -8.45 12.56
C THR A 202 -23.01 -7.35 12.95
N GLY A 203 -23.08 -6.27 12.17
CA GLY A 203 -23.84 -5.07 12.48
C GLY A 203 -23.21 -4.16 13.55
N GLN A 204 -22.09 -4.59 14.17
CA GLN A 204 -21.47 -3.82 15.25
C GLN A 204 -20.93 -2.46 14.78
N ALA A 205 -20.46 -2.36 13.52
CA ALA A 205 -20.01 -1.10 12.98
C ALA A 205 -21.16 -0.10 12.83
N MET A 206 -22.30 -0.57 12.35
CA MET A 206 -23.51 0.24 12.23
C MET A 206 -24.03 0.72 13.61
N GLU A 207 -24.01 -0.15 14.63
CA GLU A 207 -24.37 0.23 16.00
C GLU A 207 -23.45 1.32 16.56
N GLN A 208 -22.14 1.25 16.28
CA GLN A 208 -21.16 2.24 16.72
C GLN A 208 -21.34 3.58 15.98
N ASP A 209 -21.65 3.54 14.70
CA ASP A 209 -21.90 4.71 13.87
C ASP A 209 -23.17 5.43 14.34
N ALA A 210 -24.26 4.69 14.56
CA ALA A 210 -25.53 5.23 15.09
C ALA A 210 -25.41 5.79 16.51
N ALA A 211 -24.47 5.34 17.32
CA ALA A 211 -24.25 5.81 18.69
C ALA A 211 -23.34 7.06 18.76
N ASP A 212 -22.60 7.40 17.71
CA ASP A 212 -21.75 8.59 17.65
C ASP A 212 -22.61 9.79 17.17
N PRO A 213 -22.59 10.94 17.86
CA PRO A 213 -23.41 12.11 17.47
C PRO A 213 -22.93 12.81 16.19
N VAL A 214 -21.78 12.41 15.66
CA VAL A 214 -21.18 12.96 14.44
C VAL A 214 -21.02 11.83 13.42
N PRO A 215 -21.26 12.06 12.12
CA PRO A 215 -21.15 11.03 11.09
C PRO A 215 -19.87 10.20 11.19
N GLY A 216 -19.99 8.88 11.15
CA GLY A 216 -18.90 7.94 11.42
C GLY A 216 -18.62 7.78 12.91
N PHE A 217 -17.66 6.90 13.27
CA PHE A 217 -17.23 6.67 14.66
C PHE A 217 -15.71 6.64 14.78
N ARG A 218 -15.17 7.06 15.94
CA ARG A 218 -13.73 7.23 16.13
C ARG A 218 -12.96 5.93 16.37
N ARG A 219 -13.48 5.02 17.17
CA ARG A 219 -12.74 3.83 17.63
C ARG A 219 -13.50 2.55 17.36
N MET A 220 -12.90 1.64 16.63
CA MET A 220 -13.38 0.26 16.60
C MET A 220 -13.21 -0.37 17.98
N ARG A 221 -14.28 -0.97 18.55
CA ARG A 221 -14.22 -1.65 19.86
C ARG A 221 -13.10 -2.70 19.91
N GLN A 222 -12.54 -2.90 21.12
CA GLN A 222 -11.60 -3.99 21.36
C GLN A 222 -12.25 -5.35 21.04
N GLY A 223 -11.62 -6.09 20.15
CA GLY A 223 -12.16 -7.33 19.58
C GLY A 223 -12.27 -7.25 18.07
N GLY A 224 -12.21 -6.05 17.53
CA GLY A 224 -12.12 -5.73 16.11
C GLY A 224 -13.34 -6.20 15.34
N ILE A 225 -13.64 -5.51 14.26
CA ILE A 225 -14.46 -6.06 13.21
C ILE A 225 -13.73 -7.29 12.70
N ARG A 226 -14.25 -8.47 12.99
CA ARG A 226 -13.61 -9.78 12.67
C ARG A 226 -13.64 -10.10 11.17
N ASN A 227 -14.02 -9.14 10.37
CA ASN A 227 -14.35 -9.31 8.98
C ASN A 227 -13.25 -8.74 8.08
N GLY A 228 -13.20 -9.14 6.82
CA GLY A 228 -12.05 -9.05 5.97
C GLY A 228 -11.64 -7.61 5.60
N ARG A 229 -10.36 -7.45 5.35
CA ARG A 229 -9.77 -6.24 4.75
C ARG A 229 -9.90 -6.35 3.23
N LEU A 230 -10.33 -5.26 2.60
CA LEU A 230 -10.52 -5.16 1.14
C LEU A 230 -9.47 -4.27 0.46
N GLY A 231 -8.48 -3.80 1.20
CA GLY A 231 -7.45 -2.92 0.66
C GLY A 231 -7.49 -1.51 1.25
N GLY A 232 -7.10 -0.53 0.47
CA GLY A 232 -7.11 0.88 0.84
C GLY A 232 -6.71 1.78 -0.32
N TRP A 233 -6.86 3.08 -0.10
CA TRP A 233 -6.46 4.14 -0.99
C TRP A 233 -5.64 5.18 -0.22
N ALA A 234 -4.65 5.76 -0.87
CA ALA A 234 -3.90 6.91 -0.37
C ALA A 234 -3.74 7.95 -1.50
N VAL A 235 -3.41 9.18 -1.15
CA VAL A 235 -3.17 10.26 -2.12
C VAL A 235 -2.13 9.82 -3.15
N GLY A 236 -2.43 10.05 -4.43
CA GLY A 236 -1.59 9.61 -5.55
C GLY A 236 -1.72 8.14 -5.94
N GLY A 237 -2.40 7.32 -5.12
CA GLY A 237 -2.67 5.92 -5.44
C GLY A 237 -3.57 5.78 -6.67
N VAL A 238 -3.17 4.91 -7.60
CA VAL A 238 -3.94 4.57 -8.79
C VAL A 238 -4.74 3.30 -8.49
N PRO A 239 -6.06 3.29 -8.74
CA PRO A 239 -6.86 2.08 -8.55
C PRO A 239 -6.38 0.99 -9.49
N ARG A 240 -6.38 -0.27 -9.01
CA ARG A 240 -5.89 -1.42 -9.77
C ARG A 240 -6.79 -2.62 -9.55
N MET A 241 -6.95 -3.41 -10.60
CA MET A 241 -7.53 -4.74 -10.49
C MET A 241 -6.56 -5.67 -9.75
N LEU A 242 -7.08 -6.57 -8.93
CA LEU A 242 -6.31 -7.72 -8.48
C LEU A 242 -5.84 -8.53 -9.70
N PRO A 243 -4.73 -9.27 -9.59
CA PRO A 243 -4.31 -10.17 -10.65
C PRO A 243 -5.44 -11.13 -11.07
N GLU A 244 -5.45 -11.50 -12.35
CA GLU A 244 -6.49 -12.37 -12.91
C GLU A 244 -6.71 -13.64 -12.09
N GLY A 245 -7.96 -13.95 -11.80
CA GLY A 245 -8.37 -15.10 -11.01
C GLY A 245 -8.29 -14.92 -9.50
N LEU A 246 -7.94 -13.70 -9.01
CA LEU A 246 -8.01 -13.34 -7.61
C LEU A 246 -9.18 -12.39 -7.34
N ALA A 247 -9.83 -12.57 -6.19
CA ALA A 247 -10.86 -11.66 -5.71
C ALA A 247 -10.98 -11.73 -4.18
N TYR A 248 -11.42 -10.66 -3.57
CA TYR A 248 -11.89 -10.69 -2.17
C TYR A 248 -13.31 -11.22 -2.12
N LYS A 249 -13.59 -12.10 -1.17
CA LYS A 249 -14.99 -12.45 -0.87
C LYS A 249 -15.65 -11.31 -0.11
N LEU A 250 -16.78 -10.83 -0.61
CA LEU A 250 -17.64 -9.87 0.03
C LEU A 250 -19.00 -10.53 0.30
N PRO A 251 -19.30 -10.90 1.55
CA PRO A 251 -20.55 -11.57 1.90
C PRO A 251 -21.78 -10.68 1.64
N LYS A 252 -22.91 -11.31 1.32
CA LYS A 252 -24.19 -10.62 1.03
C LYS A 252 -24.67 -9.69 2.16
N ASP A 253 -24.44 -10.05 3.41
CA ASP A 253 -24.88 -9.29 4.58
C ASP A 253 -23.79 -8.30 5.08
N ALA A 254 -22.79 -7.98 4.24
CA ALA A 254 -21.70 -7.10 4.61
C ALA A 254 -22.04 -5.63 4.41
N ASP A 255 -21.72 -4.81 5.42
CA ASP A 255 -21.54 -3.38 5.28
C ASP A 255 -20.10 -3.04 4.99
N LEU A 256 -19.84 -2.05 4.13
CA LEU A 256 -18.51 -1.53 3.86
C LEU A 256 -18.13 -0.51 4.93
N ILE A 257 -16.89 -0.61 5.42
CA ILE A 257 -16.34 0.35 6.37
C ILE A 257 -15.18 1.08 5.70
N LEU A 258 -15.28 2.39 5.71
CA LEU A 258 -14.24 3.31 5.27
C LEU A 258 -13.53 3.87 6.51
N SER A 259 -12.35 3.36 6.83
CA SER A 259 -11.50 3.91 7.89
C SER A 259 -10.65 5.02 7.29
N THR A 260 -11.12 6.26 7.42
CA THR A 260 -10.55 7.40 6.70
C THR A 260 -9.77 8.31 7.64
N HIS A 261 -8.58 8.70 7.17
CA HIS A 261 -7.70 9.69 7.78
C HIS A 261 -7.87 11.03 7.07
N PHE A 262 -8.17 12.07 7.85
CA PHE A 262 -8.33 13.43 7.38
C PHE A 262 -7.22 14.33 7.91
N HIS A 263 -6.79 15.27 7.06
CA HIS A 263 -5.88 16.36 7.39
C HIS A 263 -6.54 17.71 7.07
N PRO A 264 -6.62 18.68 8.01
CA PRO A 264 -7.21 19.98 7.77
C PRO A 264 -6.51 20.78 6.67
N SER A 265 -7.29 21.44 5.80
CA SER A 265 -6.77 22.20 4.64
C SER A 265 -6.65 23.72 4.86
N GLY A 266 -6.90 24.21 6.06
CA GLY A 266 -6.95 25.65 6.36
C GLY A 266 -8.33 26.28 6.13
N LYS A 267 -9.33 25.50 5.71
CA LYS A 267 -10.74 25.91 5.59
C LYS A 267 -11.66 24.77 6.00
N GLU A 268 -12.89 25.12 6.44
CA GLU A 268 -13.91 24.12 6.71
C GLU A 268 -14.34 23.44 5.41
N GLU A 269 -14.32 22.11 5.41
CA GLU A 269 -14.67 21.29 4.23
C GLU A 269 -15.65 20.18 4.62
N LYS A 270 -16.57 19.87 3.72
CA LYS A 270 -17.51 18.76 3.89
C LYS A 270 -17.19 17.63 2.91
N GLU A 271 -16.69 16.53 3.44
CA GLU A 271 -16.31 15.34 2.68
C GLU A 271 -17.49 14.37 2.51
N THR A 272 -17.63 13.81 1.30
CA THR A 272 -18.53 12.70 1.01
C THR A 272 -17.91 11.83 -0.07
N SER A 273 -17.24 10.77 0.33
CA SER A 273 -16.57 9.84 -0.58
C SER A 273 -17.55 8.97 -1.37
N THR A 274 -17.16 8.63 -2.58
CA THR A 274 -17.86 7.68 -3.46
C THR A 274 -16.95 6.50 -3.76
N ILE A 275 -17.49 5.29 -3.81
CA ILE A 275 -16.74 4.06 -3.98
C ILE A 275 -17.32 3.27 -5.16
N GLY A 276 -16.49 2.94 -6.13
CA GLY A 276 -16.78 1.99 -7.19
C GLY A 276 -16.30 0.60 -6.81
N LEU A 277 -17.19 -0.37 -6.89
CA LEU A 277 -16.87 -1.78 -6.67
C LEU A 277 -16.92 -2.51 -8.01
N TYR A 278 -15.88 -3.31 -8.27
CA TYR A 278 -15.77 -4.13 -9.46
C TYR A 278 -15.80 -5.60 -9.06
N PHE A 279 -16.67 -6.37 -9.70
CA PHE A 279 -16.92 -7.76 -9.35
C PHE A 279 -16.42 -8.71 -10.43
N SER A 280 -16.13 -9.94 -10.03
CA SER A 280 -16.00 -11.06 -10.92
C SER A 280 -17.33 -11.82 -10.96
N ASP A 281 -17.76 -12.24 -12.15
CA ASP A 281 -18.92 -13.10 -12.33
C ASP A 281 -18.67 -14.54 -11.86
N GLN A 282 -17.40 -14.89 -11.64
CA GLN A 282 -16.98 -16.22 -11.21
C GLN A 282 -16.23 -16.15 -9.88
N PRO A 283 -16.33 -17.17 -9.04
CA PRO A 283 -15.49 -17.32 -7.87
C PRO A 283 -14.00 -17.26 -8.26
N PRO A 284 -13.11 -16.75 -7.37
CA PRO A 284 -11.69 -16.73 -7.64
C PRO A 284 -11.14 -18.14 -7.87
N LYS A 285 -10.23 -18.28 -8.83
CA LYS A 285 -9.55 -19.55 -9.13
C LYS A 285 -8.72 -20.04 -7.96
N GLN A 286 -8.24 -19.13 -7.13
CA GLN A 286 -7.48 -19.39 -5.92
C GLN A 286 -7.59 -18.25 -4.92
N GLY A 287 -7.40 -18.58 -3.65
CA GLY A 287 -7.27 -17.56 -2.59
C GLY A 287 -5.85 -17.00 -2.51
N PHE A 288 -5.73 -15.88 -1.84
CA PHE A 288 -4.45 -15.26 -1.51
C PHE A 288 -4.39 -14.89 -0.03
N THR A 289 -3.20 -14.58 0.45
CA THR A 289 -2.97 -14.17 1.84
C THR A 289 -1.88 -13.10 1.90
N ALA A 290 -1.66 -12.57 3.12
CA ALA A 290 -0.66 -11.56 3.37
C ALA A 290 0.29 -12.01 4.50
N ILE A 291 1.59 -11.83 4.28
CA ILE A 291 2.65 -12.02 5.26
C ILE A 291 3.06 -10.65 5.76
N GLN A 292 2.71 -10.31 7.00
CA GLN A 292 3.04 -9.01 7.61
C GLN A 292 4.16 -9.17 8.64
N LEU A 293 5.22 -8.38 8.47
CA LEU A 293 6.43 -8.40 9.30
C LEU A 293 6.84 -6.97 9.72
N PRO A 294 6.97 -6.68 11.02
CA PRO A 294 6.45 -7.44 12.15
C PRO A 294 4.91 -7.52 12.14
N PRO A 295 4.31 -8.57 12.78
CA PRO A 295 2.86 -8.73 12.79
C PRO A 295 2.13 -7.63 13.56
N ALA A 296 0.83 -7.45 13.22
CA ALA A 296 -0.07 -6.47 13.84
C ALA A 296 0.51 -5.04 13.85
N PHE A 297 1.09 -4.64 12.71
CA PHE A 297 1.70 -3.32 12.52
C PHE A 297 2.74 -2.96 13.60
N GLY A 298 3.51 -3.97 14.06
CA GLY A 298 4.53 -3.80 15.08
C GLY A 298 4.04 -3.90 16.53
N ALA A 299 2.73 -4.05 16.78
CA ALA A 299 2.19 -4.25 18.14
C ALA A 299 2.84 -5.42 18.87
N LEU A 300 3.13 -6.48 18.12
CA LEU A 300 3.77 -7.69 18.64
C LEU A 300 5.30 -7.64 18.60
N ALA A 301 5.88 -6.53 18.15
CA ALA A 301 7.33 -6.28 18.18
C ALA A 301 7.75 -5.39 19.36
N ASP A 302 6.79 -4.93 20.17
CA ASP A 302 7.05 -4.06 21.33
C ASP A 302 7.80 -2.79 20.92
N VAL A 303 7.18 -2.00 20.02
CA VAL A 303 7.71 -0.70 19.59
C VAL A 303 7.66 0.26 20.77
N ASP A 304 8.82 0.74 21.21
CA ASP A 304 8.98 1.63 22.34
C ASP A 304 10.25 2.46 22.11
N ILE A 305 10.09 3.63 21.48
CA ILE A 305 11.16 4.46 20.93
C ILE A 305 11.56 5.53 21.94
N PRO A 306 12.78 5.50 22.49
CA PRO A 306 13.25 6.54 23.38
C PRO A 306 13.27 7.92 22.72
N ALA A 307 13.14 8.99 23.52
CA ALA A 307 13.39 10.35 23.07
C ALA A 307 14.85 10.51 22.64
N GLY A 308 15.11 11.20 21.55
CA GLY A 308 16.44 11.45 21.00
C GLY A 308 17.08 10.28 20.24
N GLU A 309 16.40 9.13 20.13
CA GLU A 309 16.90 7.98 19.40
C GLU A 309 16.70 8.15 17.89
N ASN A 310 17.79 8.29 17.13
CA ASN A 310 17.76 8.58 15.70
C ASN A 310 17.83 7.34 14.78
N HIS A 311 17.97 6.13 15.36
CA HIS A 311 18.05 4.88 14.61
C HIS A 311 17.45 3.68 15.36
N TYR A 312 16.24 3.83 15.86
CA TYR A 312 15.52 2.71 16.47
C TYR A 312 15.03 1.73 15.39
N SER A 313 15.29 0.43 15.54
CA SER A 313 14.86 -0.54 14.52
C SER A 313 14.17 -1.76 15.11
N LYS A 314 13.27 -2.34 14.32
CA LYS A 314 12.69 -3.67 14.55
C LYS A 314 12.87 -4.52 13.30
N LYS A 315 13.32 -5.76 13.54
CA LYS A 315 13.52 -6.79 12.52
C LYS A 315 12.64 -7.97 12.80
N ASP A 316 12.12 -8.56 11.74
CA ASP A 316 11.38 -9.82 11.81
C ASP A 316 11.62 -10.64 10.55
N PHE A 317 11.28 -11.94 10.61
CA PHE A 317 11.38 -12.79 9.44
C PHE A 317 10.34 -13.91 9.46
N PHE A 318 10.02 -14.40 8.27
CA PHE A 318 9.15 -15.55 8.07
C PHE A 318 9.76 -16.53 7.08
N VAL A 319 9.72 -17.84 7.38
CA VAL A 319 10.18 -18.88 6.46
C VAL A 319 8.97 -19.50 5.77
N LEU A 320 8.97 -19.50 4.44
CA LEU A 320 7.89 -20.04 3.63
C LEU A 320 7.77 -21.55 3.77
N PRO A 321 6.62 -22.09 4.21
CA PRO A 321 6.39 -23.52 4.31
C PRO A 321 6.10 -24.18 2.95
N VAL A 322 5.71 -23.39 1.96
CA VAL A 322 5.29 -23.79 0.61
C VAL A 322 5.82 -22.83 -0.43
N ASP A 323 5.80 -23.22 -1.70
CA ASP A 323 6.12 -22.33 -2.82
C ASP A 323 5.01 -21.28 -3.00
N VAL A 324 5.40 -20.01 -3.18
CA VAL A 324 4.46 -18.91 -3.37
C VAL A 324 4.83 -18.02 -4.55
N LYS A 325 3.82 -17.28 -5.05
CA LYS A 325 3.99 -16.16 -5.99
C LYS A 325 3.54 -14.90 -5.27
N ALA A 326 4.45 -13.94 -5.10
CA ALA A 326 4.10 -12.63 -4.58
C ALA A 326 3.67 -11.71 -5.73
N PHE A 327 2.59 -10.94 -5.51
CA PHE A 327 2.05 -10.00 -6.49
C PHE A 327 2.06 -8.55 -6.01
N GLY A 328 2.15 -8.32 -4.71
CA GLY A 328 2.14 -6.98 -4.14
C GLY A 328 2.88 -6.88 -2.83
N VAL A 329 3.33 -5.67 -2.50
CA VAL A 329 4.02 -5.35 -1.26
C VAL A 329 3.64 -3.94 -0.81
N SER A 330 3.55 -3.73 0.50
CA SER A 330 3.29 -2.42 1.09
C SER A 330 4.07 -2.25 2.39
N ALA A 331 4.23 -1.00 2.81
CA ALA A 331 4.83 -0.63 4.08
C ALA A 331 3.90 0.32 4.83
N HIS A 332 4.06 0.39 6.15
CA HIS A 332 3.32 1.30 7.02
C HIS A 332 4.16 1.69 8.24
N ALA A 333 4.23 2.97 8.53
CA ALA A 333 4.66 3.57 9.79
C ALA A 333 3.96 4.92 9.96
N HIS A 334 4.19 5.60 11.09
CA HIS A 334 3.72 6.96 11.30
C HIS A 334 4.86 7.99 11.07
N TYR A 335 4.82 9.15 11.75
CA TYR A 335 5.71 10.27 11.51
C TYR A 335 7.19 10.00 11.81
N LEU A 336 7.50 9.11 12.76
CA LEU A 336 8.88 8.82 13.09
C LEU A 336 9.51 7.79 12.15
N GLY A 337 8.74 7.18 11.24
CA GLY A 337 9.28 6.26 10.24
C GLY A 337 10.43 6.91 9.47
N LYS A 338 11.58 6.20 9.37
CA LYS A 338 12.78 6.65 8.66
C LYS A 338 13.02 5.87 7.39
N SER A 339 13.07 4.55 7.51
CA SER A 339 13.27 3.66 6.36
C SER A 339 12.66 2.30 6.58
N MET A 340 12.33 1.61 5.47
CA MET A 340 11.72 0.28 5.51
C MET A 340 12.32 -0.60 4.42
N TRP A 341 12.62 -1.83 4.78
CA TRP A 341 13.23 -2.77 3.87
C TRP A 341 12.62 -4.17 4.02
N MET A 342 12.37 -4.82 2.89
CA MET A 342 11.98 -6.24 2.83
C MET A 342 12.80 -6.96 1.77
N GLY A 343 13.31 -8.13 2.12
CA GLY A 343 14.07 -8.97 1.21
C GLY A 343 13.83 -10.45 1.44
N ALA A 344 14.21 -11.26 0.46
CA ALA A 344 14.14 -12.71 0.50
C ALA A 344 15.55 -13.32 0.43
N THR A 345 15.80 -14.33 1.26
CA THR A 345 16.94 -15.23 1.12
C THR A 345 16.41 -16.55 0.64
N LEU A 346 16.73 -16.93 -0.57
CA LEU A 346 16.29 -18.16 -1.21
C LEU A 346 16.99 -19.39 -0.60
N PRO A 347 16.48 -20.62 -0.80
CA PRO A 347 17.11 -21.83 -0.27
C PRO A 347 18.54 -22.09 -0.77
N ASP A 348 18.88 -21.59 -1.95
CA ASP A 348 20.23 -21.64 -2.55
C ASP A 348 21.19 -20.57 -1.99
N GLY A 349 20.72 -19.73 -1.07
CA GLY A 349 21.48 -18.64 -0.47
C GLY A 349 21.42 -17.31 -1.22
N ASN A 350 20.87 -17.27 -2.43
CA ASN A 350 20.69 -16.04 -3.19
C ASN A 350 19.77 -15.06 -2.47
N LYS A 351 20.12 -13.78 -2.49
CA LYS A 351 19.34 -12.71 -1.86
C LYS A 351 18.61 -11.90 -2.93
N LYS A 352 17.37 -11.53 -2.63
CA LYS A 352 16.52 -10.70 -3.48
C LYS A 352 15.93 -9.55 -2.66
N GLN A 353 15.93 -8.36 -3.25
CA GLN A 353 15.28 -7.18 -2.65
C GLN A 353 13.83 -7.09 -3.11
N LEU A 354 12.88 -7.29 -2.18
CA LEU A 354 11.46 -7.21 -2.47
C LEU A 354 10.95 -5.77 -2.43
N LEU A 355 11.36 -5.01 -1.42
CA LEU A 355 11.01 -3.59 -1.27
C LEU A 355 12.11 -2.87 -0.49
N ASN A 356 12.44 -1.67 -0.92
CA ASN A 356 13.26 -0.73 -0.17
C ASN A 356 12.65 0.67 -0.25
N ILE A 357 12.34 1.25 0.90
CA ILE A 357 11.93 2.64 1.07
C ILE A 357 12.99 3.31 1.92
N PRO A 358 14.00 3.95 1.31
CA PRO A 358 15.13 4.52 2.05
C PRO A 358 14.79 5.81 2.82
N ALA A 359 13.73 6.50 2.42
CA ALA A 359 13.20 7.68 3.09
C ALA A 359 11.68 7.53 3.15
N TRP A 360 11.17 7.22 4.34
CA TRP A 360 9.73 7.10 4.56
C TRP A 360 9.09 8.47 4.62
N ASP A 361 7.91 8.59 4.01
CA ASP A 361 7.04 9.74 4.14
C ASP A 361 5.63 9.27 4.50
N PHE A 362 5.15 9.68 5.65
CA PHE A 362 3.84 9.32 6.17
C PHE A 362 2.70 9.74 5.23
N SER A 363 2.90 10.79 4.43
CA SER A 363 1.92 11.31 3.48
C SER A 363 1.68 10.36 2.30
N TRP A 364 2.58 9.42 2.01
CA TRP A 364 2.56 8.59 0.81
C TRP A 364 2.62 7.09 1.14
N GLN A 365 1.50 6.52 1.54
CA GLN A 365 1.38 5.12 1.96
C GLN A 365 0.78 4.25 0.86
N GLU A 366 1.53 4.02 -0.20
CA GLU A 366 1.06 3.29 -1.38
C GLU A 366 1.22 1.76 -1.24
N GLN A 367 0.34 1.02 -1.92
CA GLN A 367 0.51 -0.40 -2.17
C GLN A 367 1.18 -0.59 -3.53
N TYR A 368 2.32 -1.25 -3.54
CA TYR A 368 3.08 -1.50 -4.75
C TYR A 368 2.75 -2.88 -5.30
N VAL A 369 2.46 -2.95 -6.60
CA VAL A 369 2.19 -4.20 -7.32
C VAL A 369 3.39 -4.50 -8.20
N TYR A 370 3.91 -5.72 -8.13
CA TYR A 370 5.01 -6.12 -9.01
C TYR A 370 4.54 -6.18 -10.47
N GLN A 371 5.46 -5.88 -11.40
CA GLN A 371 5.19 -6.00 -12.85
C GLN A 371 4.79 -7.43 -13.19
N ASP A 372 5.55 -8.39 -12.67
CA ASP A 372 5.35 -9.82 -12.80
C ASP A 372 5.29 -10.49 -11.43
N TYR A 373 4.71 -11.67 -11.35
CA TYR A 373 4.76 -12.45 -10.11
C TYR A 373 6.18 -12.77 -9.68
N VAL A 374 6.50 -12.49 -8.43
CA VAL A 374 7.78 -12.86 -7.80
C VAL A 374 7.68 -14.29 -7.27
N ILE A 375 8.43 -15.20 -7.86
CA ILE A 375 8.46 -16.61 -7.45
C ILE A 375 9.38 -16.79 -6.25
N LEU A 376 8.84 -17.33 -5.17
CA LEU A 376 9.58 -17.57 -3.93
C LEU A 376 9.35 -19.03 -3.51
N PRO A 377 10.37 -19.90 -3.63
CA PRO A 377 10.25 -21.32 -3.32
C PRO A 377 10.12 -21.57 -1.81
N LYS A 378 9.55 -22.73 -1.45
CA LYS A 378 9.55 -23.26 -0.09
C LYS A 378 10.94 -23.17 0.56
N GLY A 379 11.00 -22.80 1.83
CA GLY A 379 12.25 -22.58 2.55
C GLY A 379 12.83 -21.17 2.37
N THR A 380 12.32 -20.35 1.47
CA THR A 380 12.70 -18.94 1.37
C THR A 380 12.44 -18.22 2.68
N ARG A 381 13.43 -17.49 3.17
CA ARG A 381 13.31 -16.62 4.34
C ARG A 381 13.02 -15.19 3.91
N ILE A 382 11.82 -14.73 4.20
CA ILE A 382 11.42 -13.32 4.04
C ILE A 382 11.91 -12.56 5.26
N ASN A 383 12.68 -11.49 5.06
CA ASN A 383 13.20 -10.64 6.13
C ASN A 383 12.60 -9.23 5.97
N ALA A 384 12.30 -8.58 7.09
CA ALA A 384 11.84 -7.20 7.11
C ALA A 384 12.56 -6.40 8.19
N GLU A 385 12.78 -5.13 7.91
CA GLU A 385 13.32 -4.15 8.86
C GLU A 385 12.56 -2.84 8.72
N VAL A 386 12.15 -2.28 9.86
CA VAL A 386 11.58 -0.94 9.98
C VAL A 386 12.51 -0.14 10.89
N VAL A 387 12.85 1.06 10.46
CA VAL A 387 13.69 2.00 11.20
C VAL A 387 12.92 3.27 11.47
N TRP A 388 13.05 3.82 12.66
CA TRP A 388 12.45 5.08 13.10
C TRP A 388 13.52 6.07 13.58
N ASP A 389 13.16 7.35 13.52
CA ASP A 389 13.97 8.48 13.98
C ASP A 389 13.14 9.36 14.91
N ASN A 390 13.41 9.28 16.23
CA ASN A 390 12.77 10.10 17.25
C ASN A 390 13.72 11.18 17.79
N SER A 391 14.58 11.72 16.93
CA SER A 391 15.47 12.82 17.28
C SER A 391 14.83 14.18 16.99
N ASP A 392 15.47 15.22 17.45
CA ASP A 392 15.15 16.63 17.16
C ASP A 392 15.56 17.05 15.73
N GLU A 393 16.41 16.27 15.07
CA GLU A 393 16.77 16.45 13.66
C GLU A 393 15.67 15.97 12.70
N ASN A 394 14.75 15.12 13.16
CA ASN A 394 13.62 14.66 12.36
C ASN A 394 12.56 15.77 12.26
N ILE A 395 12.52 16.45 11.12
CA ILE A 395 11.57 17.55 10.86
C ILE A 395 10.09 17.13 10.91
N ASN A 396 9.81 15.83 10.78
CA ASN A 396 8.47 15.25 10.85
C ASN A 396 8.10 14.80 12.27
N ASN A 397 8.99 14.96 13.26
CA ASN A 397 8.68 14.57 14.63
C ASN A 397 7.54 15.45 15.20
N PRO A 398 6.39 14.86 15.57
CA PRO A 398 5.26 15.62 16.09
C PRO A 398 5.51 16.18 17.50
N ASN A 399 6.61 15.78 18.15
CA ASN A 399 6.96 16.19 19.51
C ASN A 399 8.25 17.02 19.53
N ILE A 400 8.13 18.29 19.92
CA ILE A 400 9.26 19.22 20.09
C ILE A 400 9.22 19.79 21.51
N PRO A 401 10.17 19.43 22.41
CA PRO A 401 11.26 18.46 22.19
C PRO A 401 10.76 17.02 22.05
N PRO A 402 11.59 16.11 21.49
CA PRO A 402 11.25 14.70 21.37
C PRO A 402 10.86 14.07 22.71
N LYS A 403 9.89 13.20 22.71
CA LYS A 403 9.46 12.39 23.87
C LYS A 403 9.38 10.92 23.49
N ARG A 404 9.39 10.06 24.51
CA ARG A 404 9.26 8.60 24.29
C ARG A 404 7.95 8.27 23.62
N VAL A 405 8.00 7.57 22.48
CA VAL A 405 6.84 7.14 21.69
C VAL A 405 6.73 5.63 21.72
N ARG A 406 5.50 5.13 21.89
CA ARG A 406 5.19 3.69 21.92
C ARG A 406 4.27 3.30 20.79
N TRP A 407 4.09 1.99 20.64
CA TRP A 407 3.10 1.49 19.71
C TRP A 407 1.70 2.01 20.07
N GLY A 408 1.01 2.55 19.08
CA GLY A 408 -0.35 3.01 19.18
C GLY A 408 -0.94 3.31 17.81
N ARG A 409 -2.19 3.73 17.77
CA ARG A 409 -2.96 3.93 16.52
C ARG A 409 -3.06 5.39 16.11
N GLU A 410 -2.81 6.31 17.01
CA GLU A 410 -2.83 7.75 16.71
C GLU A 410 -1.56 8.12 15.93
N SER A 411 -1.58 9.19 15.16
CA SER A 411 -0.45 9.57 14.29
C SER A 411 0.81 9.94 15.07
N ASP A 412 0.66 10.45 16.30
CA ASP A 412 1.73 10.79 17.24
C ASP A 412 2.24 9.60 18.08
N ASP A 413 1.54 8.46 18.04
CA ASP A 413 2.06 7.15 18.41
C ASP A 413 2.90 6.57 17.27
N GLU A 414 3.36 5.32 17.36
CA GLU A 414 4.05 4.67 16.25
C GLU A 414 3.56 3.26 15.93
N MET A 415 3.58 2.98 14.64
CA MET A 415 3.40 1.67 14.05
C MET A 415 4.58 1.33 13.14
N GLY A 416 4.69 0.07 12.71
CA GLY A 416 5.64 -0.27 11.66
C GLY A 416 5.55 -1.71 11.20
N SER A 417 5.35 -1.90 9.90
CA SER A 417 5.38 -3.21 9.26
C SER A 417 5.51 -3.12 7.74
N LEU A 418 5.98 -4.21 7.16
CA LEU A 418 5.88 -4.45 5.72
C LEU A 418 4.98 -5.66 5.48
N THR A 419 4.21 -5.63 4.41
CA THR A 419 3.23 -6.66 4.08
C THR A 419 3.46 -7.16 2.66
N LEU A 420 3.70 -8.47 2.50
CA LEU A 420 3.84 -9.14 1.21
C LEU A 420 2.55 -9.89 0.89
N GLN A 421 1.92 -9.59 -0.25
CA GLN A 421 0.72 -10.27 -0.73
C GLN A 421 1.11 -11.45 -1.63
N VAL A 422 0.63 -12.64 -1.31
CA VAL A 422 1.05 -13.88 -1.96
C VAL A 422 -0.10 -14.83 -2.26
N VAL A 423 0.08 -15.63 -3.30
CA VAL A 423 -0.71 -16.83 -3.57
C VAL A 423 0.19 -18.05 -3.40
N ALA A 424 -0.34 -19.16 -2.88
CA ALA A 424 0.35 -20.43 -2.94
C ALA A 424 0.44 -20.92 -4.40
N MET A 425 1.56 -21.48 -4.84
CA MET A 425 1.68 -22.01 -6.22
C MET A 425 0.74 -23.18 -6.46
N ASP A 426 0.56 -24.04 -5.46
CA ASP A 426 -0.55 -25.00 -5.40
C ASP A 426 -1.65 -24.41 -4.50
N PRO A 427 -2.85 -24.10 -5.02
CA PRO A 427 -3.95 -23.56 -4.23
C PRO A 427 -4.35 -24.42 -3.02
N LYS A 428 -4.12 -25.74 -3.06
CA LYS A 428 -4.40 -26.67 -1.96
C LYS A 428 -3.51 -26.43 -0.74
N GLN A 429 -2.37 -25.77 -0.92
CA GLN A 429 -1.41 -25.46 0.15
C GLN A 429 -1.67 -24.11 0.85
N LEU A 430 -2.65 -23.33 0.41
CA LEU A 430 -3.02 -22.08 1.07
C LEU A 430 -3.40 -22.24 2.56
N PRO A 431 -4.13 -23.31 2.98
CA PRO A 431 -4.39 -23.57 4.40
C PRO A 431 -3.12 -23.78 5.22
N GLU A 432 -2.11 -24.49 4.69
CA GLU A 432 -0.81 -24.71 5.33
C GLU A 432 -0.07 -23.39 5.53
N LEU A 433 -0.01 -22.55 4.47
CA LEU A 433 0.58 -21.21 4.54
C LEU A 433 -0.11 -20.35 5.60
N ASN A 434 -1.44 -20.31 5.61
CA ASN A 434 -2.22 -19.56 6.59
C ASN A 434 -2.02 -20.07 8.03
N GLN A 435 -1.85 -21.39 8.21
CA GLN A 435 -1.54 -21.97 9.52
C GLN A 435 -0.17 -21.52 10.02
N ALA A 436 0.84 -21.53 9.14
CA ALA A 436 2.20 -21.06 9.48
C ALA A 436 2.21 -19.57 9.83
N ILE A 437 1.49 -18.73 9.07
CA ILE A 437 1.35 -17.31 9.40
C ILE A 437 0.70 -17.11 10.77
N ARG A 438 -0.41 -17.83 11.06
CA ARG A 438 -1.06 -17.75 12.38
C ARG A 438 -0.14 -18.24 13.50
N LYS A 439 0.70 -19.24 13.25
CA LYS A 439 1.70 -19.73 14.22
C LYS A 439 2.73 -18.62 14.49
N HIS A 440 3.27 -17.98 13.46
CA HIS A 440 4.23 -16.87 13.58
C HIS A 440 3.64 -15.71 14.42
N VAL A 441 2.40 -15.30 14.15
CA VAL A 441 1.70 -14.27 14.92
C VAL A 441 1.55 -14.66 16.39
N ARG A 442 1.18 -15.92 16.69
CA ARG A 442 1.06 -16.41 18.08
C ARG A 442 2.40 -16.43 18.81
N GLU A 443 3.47 -16.84 18.13
CA GLU A 443 4.82 -16.86 18.71
C GLU A 443 5.31 -15.44 19.02
N ALA A 444 5.06 -14.47 18.12
CA ALA A 444 5.35 -13.07 18.37
C ALA A 444 4.57 -12.52 19.56
N ALA A 445 3.27 -12.84 19.68
CA ALA A 445 2.45 -12.44 20.82
C ALA A 445 3.00 -13.03 22.14
N THR A 446 3.34 -14.32 22.17
CA THR A 446 3.91 -14.98 23.34
C THR A 446 5.24 -14.36 23.75
N LYS A 447 6.13 -14.07 22.80
CA LYS A 447 7.42 -13.38 23.07
C LYS A 447 7.20 -12.00 23.68
N THR A 448 6.24 -11.23 23.17
CA THR A 448 5.92 -9.88 23.66
C THR A 448 5.36 -9.93 25.09
N VAL A 449 4.43 -10.84 25.35
CA VAL A 449 3.89 -11.09 26.71
C VAL A 449 5.02 -11.46 27.65
N ASN A 450 5.83 -12.46 27.32
CA ASN A 450 6.93 -12.91 28.18
C ASN A 450 7.94 -11.77 28.46
N ARG A 451 8.24 -10.89 27.48
CA ARG A 451 9.13 -9.76 27.64
C ARG A 451 8.56 -8.71 28.60
N LYS A 452 7.29 -8.38 28.47
CA LYS A 452 6.58 -7.45 29.36
C LYS A 452 6.52 -7.95 30.80
N PHE A 453 6.47 -9.26 31.00
CA PHE A 453 6.42 -9.89 32.34
C PHE A 453 7.80 -10.30 32.89
N SER A 454 8.86 -10.40 32.08
CA SER A 454 10.23 -10.70 32.55
C SER A 454 10.99 -9.48 33.04
N GLY A 455 10.57 -8.27 32.69
CA GLY A 455 11.15 -7.00 33.16
C GLY A 455 10.60 -6.56 34.50
N LYS A 456 11.25 -6.95 35.62
CA LYS A 456 11.10 -6.35 36.98
C LYS A 456 9.77 -6.55 37.74
N ASN A 457 8.94 -7.55 37.46
CA ASN A 457 7.79 -7.78 38.34
C ASN A 457 7.36 -9.26 38.46
N THR A 458 8.21 -10.09 39.05
CA THR A 458 7.79 -11.36 39.61
C THR A 458 6.61 -11.17 40.58
N ARG A 459 6.60 -10.13 41.37
CA ARG A 459 5.47 -9.75 42.27
C ARG A 459 4.17 -9.46 41.51
N ASN A 460 4.21 -8.77 40.38
CA ASN A 460 2.99 -8.46 39.60
C ASN A 460 2.47 -9.65 38.78
N ARG A 461 3.35 -10.55 38.35
CA ARG A 461 2.95 -11.81 37.69
C ARG A 461 2.29 -12.74 38.70
N GLU A 462 2.87 -12.91 39.86
CA GLU A 462 2.29 -13.69 40.95
C GLU A 462 0.96 -13.11 41.42
N SER A 463 0.84 -11.77 41.58
CA SER A 463 -0.40 -11.13 41.95
C SER A 463 -1.46 -11.10 40.82
N PHE A 464 -1.08 -11.19 39.56
CA PHE A 464 -2.04 -11.31 38.43
C PHE A 464 -2.50 -12.77 38.30
N LEU A 465 -1.59 -13.76 38.39
CA LEU A 465 -1.93 -15.14 38.38
C LEU A 465 -2.74 -15.51 39.62
N SER A 466 -2.37 -15.01 40.79
CA SER A 466 -3.18 -15.16 42.00
C SER A 466 -4.60 -14.62 41.82
N ARG A 467 -4.75 -13.40 41.30
CA ARG A 467 -6.09 -12.84 41.02
C ARG A 467 -6.89 -13.64 40.00
N LEU A 468 -6.24 -14.25 39.00
CA LEU A 468 -6.92 -15.14 38.06
C LEU A 468 -7.34 -16.42 38.73
N VAL A 469 -6.49 -17.02 39.56
CA VAL A 469 -6.83 -18.20 40.38
C VAL A 469 -7.96 -17.81 41.33
N ASP A 470 -7.81 -16.76 42.13
CA ASP A 470 -8.85 -16.32 43.09
C ASP A 470 -10.23 -16.06 42.42
N GLN A 471 -10.24 -15.72 41.15
CA GLN A 471 -11.47 -15.34 40.40
C GLN A 471 -12.08 -16.49 39.60
N PHE A 472 -11.28 -17.45 39.14
CA PHE A 472 -11.71 -18.47 38.18
C PHE A 472 -11.44 -19.91 38.64
N ASP A 473 -10.73 -20.15 39.72
CA ASP A 473 -10.54 -21.43 40.36
C ASP A 473 -11.85 -21.82 41.06
N GLN A 474 -12.64 -22.66 40.39
CA GLN A 474 -13.95 -23.09 40.89
C GLN A 474 -13.86 -24.34 41.78
N ASP A 475 -12.83 -25.14 41.61
CA ASP A 475 -12.62 -26.36 42.37
C ASP A 475 -11.70 -26.17 43.58
N GLY A 476 -11.08 -24.99 43.73
CA GLY A 476 -10.29 -24.60 44.88
C GLY A 476 -8.94 -25.31 45.02
N ASP A 477 -8.42 -25.87 43.92
CA ASP A 477 -7.15 -26.59 43.93
C ASP A 477 -5.90 -25.66 43.81
N GLY A 478 -6.11 -24.35 43.69
CA GLY A 478 -5.07 -23.34 43.59
C GLY A 478 -4.46 -23.24 42.21
N LYS A 479 -5.07 -23.83 41.18
CA LYS A 479 -4.65 -23.79 39.78
C LYS A 479 -5.87 -23.63 38.86
N LEU A 480 -5.67 -23.08 37.67
CA LEU A 480 -6.72 -23.05 36.69
C LEU A 480 -6.67 -24.28 35.77
N ASN A 481 -7.70 -25.09 35.78
CA ASN A 481 -7.93 -26.16 34.81
C ASN A 481 -8.32 -25.60 33.43
N GLU A 482 -8.53 -26.44 32.40
CA GLU A 482 -8.78 -25.96 31.02
C GLU A 482 -10.10 -25.20 30.89
N ALA A 483 -11.16 -25.60 31.62
CA ALA A 483 -12.45 -24.92 31.60
C ALA A 483 -12.36 -23.51 32.23
N GLU A 484 -11.66 -23.40 33.35
CA GLU A 484 -11.41 -22.13 34.05
C GLU A 484 -10.51 -21.18 33.27
N ARG A 485 -9.49 -21.72 32.57
CA ARG A 485 -8.68 -20.95 31.64
C ARG A 485 -9.50 -20.42 30.47
N GLN A 486 -10.46 -21.19 29.94
CA GLN A 486 -11.37 -20.72 28.90
C GLN A 486 -12.32 -19.64 29.42
N ALA A 487 -12.83 -19.77 30.66
CA ALA A 487 -13.64 -18.75 31.30
C ALA A 487 -12.86 -17.44 31.50
N ALA A 488 -11.60 -17.53 31.96
CA ALA A 488 -10.70 -16.39 32.10
C ALA A 488 -10.42 -15.71 30.74
N ARG A 489 -10.17 -16.50 29.67
CA ARG A 489 -9.93 -15.97 28.30
C ARG A 489 -11.16 -15.28 27.67
N LYS A 490 -12.38 -15.62 28.11
CA LYS A 490 -13.60 -14.96 27.64
C LYS A 490 -13.84 -13.61 28.29
N LYS A 491 -13.27 -13.37 29.47
CA LYS A 491 -13.47 -12.15 30.25
C LYS A 491 -12.38 -11.10 29.98
N TYR A 492 -11.17 -11.54 29.60
CA TYR A 492 -10.02 -10.71 29.28
C TYR A 492 -9.53 -10.98 27.85
#